data_358372185dca82c92074135bda2de0a0
#
_entry.id   358372185dca82c92074135bda2de0a0
#
_cell.length_a   1.000
_cell.length_b   1.000
_cell.length_c   1.000
_cell.angle_alpha   90.00
_cell.angle_beta   90.00
_cell.angle_gamma   90.00
#
_symmetry.space_group_name_H-M   'P 1'
#
loop_
_entity.id
_entity.type
_entity.pdbx_description
1 polymer ?
#
loop_
_entity_poly.entity_id
_entity_poly.type
_entity_poly.pdbx_seq_one_letter_code
_entity_poly.pdbx_strand_id
1 'polypeptide(L)'
;MWILQAKRGLAVYDVWPRLEDSKYISIQNGEVVDFQMNKICAAGTGSFVEEQAARMGIPLAEFGTLALSSEHPASLGERCTVFIETAIASASAEGISRADIAAGLCHSIVQNYLHKVVGSKPVGQHIVLQGGVDYNPGIVAAFQSAYGDRVQVSPVFSISGAYGVALLAQEAVGDAPSQFVGFDSPA
;
A
#
# COMPACT_ATOMS: atom_id res chain seq x y z
N MET A 1 -9.38 4.20 12.98
CA MET A 1 -9.49 2.72 13.10
C MET A 1 -10.65 2.31 12.20
N TRP A 2 -10.36 1.60 11.11
CA TRP A 2 -11.32 1.41 10.03
C TRP A 2 -11.78 -0.02 10.04
N ILE A 3 -13.06 -0.24 10.28
CA ILE A 3 -13.67 -1.57 10.24
C ILE A 3 -14.52 -1.63 8.98
N LEU A 4 -13.99 -2.27 7.93
CA LEU A 4 -14.84 -2.80 6.89
C LEU A 4 -15.39 -4.12 7.42
N GLN A 5 -16.70 -4.24 7.56
CA GLN A 5 -17.37 -5.49 7.92
C GLN A 5 -17.07 -6.55 6.86
N ALA A 6 -16.13 -7.42 7.13
CA ALA A 6 -15.91 -8.60 6.32
C ALA A 6 -16.15 -9.84 7.17
N LYS A 7 -17.15 -10.60 6.80
CA LYS A 7 -17.37 -11.95 7.31
C LYS A 7 -16.23 -12.83 6.79
N ARG A 8 -15.37 -13.33 7.70
CA ARG A 8 -14.25 -14.28 7.49
C ARG A 8 -12.91 -13.61 7.14
N GLY A 9 -12.02 -13.54 8.12
CA GLY A 9 -10.56 -13.41 8.01
C GLY A 9 -10.05 -12.45 6.93
N LEU A 10 -10.16 -11.15 7.15
CA LEU A 10 -9.69 -10.11 6.25
C LEU A 10 -8.39 -9.52 6.78
N ALA A 11 -7.34 -9.54 5.97
CA ALA A 11 -6.16 -8.72 6.20
C ALA A 11 -6.31 -7.43 5.37
N VAL A 12 -6.25 -6.28 6.03
CA VAL A 12 -6.38 -4.97 5.38
C VAL A 12 -5.03 -4.28 5.40
N TYR A 13 -4.56 -3.90 4.24
CA TYR A 13 -3.34 -3.14 4.07
C TYR A 13 -3.72 -1.67 3.80
N ASP A 14 -3.41 -0.78 4.73
CA ASP A 14 -3.59 0.64 4.55
C ASP A 14 -2.22 1.29 4.37
N VAL A 15 -1.95 1.76 3.16
CA VAL A 15 -0.71 2.45 2.81
C VAL A 15 -1.06 3.82 2.26
N TRP A 16 -0.87 4.85 3.06
CA TRP A 16 -1.18 6.22 2.67
C TRP A 16 -0.07 6.84 1.82
N PRO A 17 -0.36 7.62 0.75
CA PRO A 17 0.63 8.05 -0.25
C PRO A 17 1.64 9.11 0.21
N ARG A 18 1.49 9.68 1.39
CA ARG A 18 2.38 10.72 1.91
C ARG A 18 2.82 10.52 3.36
N LEU A 19 2.46 9.43 3.97
CA LEU A 19 2.89 9.07 5.31
C LEU A 19 3.80 7.85 5.19
N GLU A 20 4.87 7.85 5.97
CA GLU A 20 5.80 6.72 6.08
C GLU A 20 5.18 5.53 6.81
N ASP A 21 3.83 5.50 6.88
CA ASP A 21 3.08 4.51 7.63
C ASP A 21 2.50 3.44 6.71
N SER A 22 2.82 2.21 7.03
CA SER A 22 2.15 1.03 6.49
C SER A 22 1.57 0.20 7.62
N LYS A 23 0.38 -0.36 7.41
CA LYS A 23 -0.38 -1.04 8.46
C LYS A 23 -0.85 -2.41 8.01
N TYR A 24 -0.77 -3.37 8.92
CA TYR A 24 -1.41 -4.66 8.81
C TYR A 24 -2.56 -4.71 9.82
N ILE A 25 -3.74 -5.11 9.38
CA ILE A 25 -4.93 -5.24 10.22
C ILE A 25 -5.56 -6.61 9.96
N SER A 26 -5.67 -7.43 10.98
CA SER A 26 -6.37 -8.71 10.92
C SER A 26 -7.77 -8.57 11.49
N ILE A 27 -8.77 -8.98 10.70
CA ILE A 27 -10.18 -8.91 11.10
C ILE A 27 -10.77 -10.32 11.05
N GLN A 28 -11.42 -10.73 12.15
CA GLN A 28 -12.14 -11.99 12.24
C GLN A 28 -13.54 -11.73 12.77
N ASN A 29 -14.55 -12.27 12.10
CA ASN A 29 -15.97 -12.11 12.50
C ASN A 29 -16.42 -10.64 12.67
N GLY A 30 -15.80 -9.72 11.91
CA GLY A 30 -16.10 -8.29 11.99
C GLY A 30 -15.32 -7.51 13.07
N GLU A 31 -14.48 -8.17 13.84
CA GLU A 31 -13.66 -7.56 14.90
C GLU A 31 -12.18 -7.52 14.51
N VAL A 32 -11.49 -6.43 14.85
CA VAL A 32 -10.03 -6.33 14.72
C VAL A 32 -9.39 -7.18 15.80
N VAL A 33 -8.74 -8.28 15.38
CA VAL A 33 -8.07 -9.22 16.30
C VAL A 33 -6.57 -8.98 16.39
N ASP A 34 -5.96 -8.34 15.39
CA ASP A 34 -4.55 -7.98 15.42
C ASP A 34 -4.28 -6.75 14.57
N PHE A 35 -3.28 -5.99 14.97
CA PHE A 35 -2.85 -4.76 14.31
C PHE A 35 -1.34 -4.61 14.42
N GLN A 36 -0.71 -4.21 13.33
CA GLN A 36 0.70 -3.88 13.29
C GLN A 36 0.92 -2.66 12.39
N MET A 37 1.90 -1.86 12.73
CA MET A 37 2.35 -0.72 11.94
C MET A 37 3.87 -0.78 11.79
N ASN A 38 4.42 -0.26 10.69
CA ASN A 38 5.87 -0.08 10.57
C ASN A 38 6.39 0.82 11.71
N LYS A 39 7.63 0.58 12.15
CA LYS A 39 8.19 1.28 13.31
C LYS A 39 8.92 2.57 12.92
N ILE A 40 9.86 2.55 12.00
CA ILE A 40 10.76 3.69 11.73
C ILE A 40 11.19 3.77 10.26
N CYS A 41 10.84 2.80 9.42
CA CYS A 41 11.44 2.69 8.09
C CYS A 41 10.40 2.92 6.99
N ALA A 42 10.66 3.85 6.09
CA ALA A 42 9.83 4.10 4.91
C ALA A 42 9.85 2.95 3.87
N ALA A 43 10.78 1.99 4.01
CA ALA A 43 10.81 0.80 3.15
C ALA A 43 9.52 -0.01 3.30
N GLY A 44 8.78 -0.16 2.21
CA GLY A 44 7.43 -0.76 2.21
C GLY A 44 6.31 0.27 2.29
N THR A 45 6.58 1.54 2.03
CA THR A 45 5.60 2.64 2.04
C THR A 45 5.54 3.37 0.70
N GLY A 46 4.52 4.20 0.51
CA GLY A 46 4.36 5.03 -0.68
C GLY A 46 5.50 6.03 -0.89
N SER A 47 6.03 6.62 0.17
CA SER A 47 7.16 7.56 0.11
C SER A 47 8.41 6.92 -0.51
N PHE A 48 8.63 5.63 -0.29
CA PHE A 48 9.72 4.92 -0.93
C PHE A 48 9.56 4.88 -2.46
N VAL A 49 8.34 4.62 -2.96
CA VAL A 49 8.06 4.61 -4.41
C VAL A 49 8.28 5.99 -5.00
N GLU A 50 7.74 7.01 -4.36
CA GLU A 50 7.83 8.41 -4.80
C GLU A 50 9.30 8.85 -4.92
N GLU A 51 10.10 8.55 -3.90
CA GLU A 51 11.53 8.88 -3.90
C GLU A 51 12.28 8.18 -5.04
N GLN A 52 12.07 6.86 -5.21
CA GLN A 52 12.78 6.12 -6.25
C GLN A 52 12.31 6.50 -7.67
N ALA A 53 11.00 6.74 -7.86
CA ALA A 53 10.47 7.23 -9.12
C ALA A 53 11.10 8.58 -9.51
N ALA A 54 11.17 9.52 -8.55
CA ALA A 54 11.80 10.82 -8.75
C ALA A 54 13.29 10.70 -9.12
N ARG A 55 14.05 9.86 -8.43
CA ARG A 55 15.47 9.60 -8.70
C ARG A 55 15.70 8.96 -10.08
N MET A 56 14.80 8.08 -10.49
CA MET A 56 14.83 7.48 -11.84
C MET A 56 14.33 8.44 -12.92
N GLY A 57 13.82 9.62 -12.57
CA GLY A 57 13.22 10.56 -13.52
C GLY A 57 11.97 9.99 -14.19
N ILE A 58 11.17 9.20 -13.44
CA ILE A 58 9.91 8.60 -13.91
C ILE A 58 8.76 9.32 -13.19
N PRO A 59 7.78 9.89 -13.92
CA PRO A 59 6.58 10.41 -13.29
C PRO A 59 5.90 9.34 -12.45
N LEU A 60 5.50 9.66 -11.22
CA LEU A 60 4.91 8.69 -10.29
C LEU A 60 3.67 8.00 -10.89
N ALA A 61 2.88 8.74 -11.65
CA ALA A 61 1.68 8.22 -12.32
C ALA A 61 2.00 7.16 -13.41
N GLU A 62 3.20 7.20 -13.99
CA GLU A 62 3.65 6.28 -15.05
C GLU A 62 4.42 5.09 -14.49
N PHE A 63 4.92 5.20 -13.25
CA PHE A 63 5.83 4.23 -12.65
C PHE A 63 5.23 2.81 -12.62
N GLY A 64 3.96 2.68 -12.18
CA GLY A 64 3.29 1.39 -12.11
C GLY A 64 3.04 0.77 -13.47
N THR A 65 2.66 1.57 -14.46
CA THR A 65 2.45 1.09 -15.84
C THR A 65 3.76 0.64 -16.47
N LEU A 66 4.85 1.38 -16.23
CA LEU A 66 6.18 0.98 -16.67
C LEU A 66 6.60 -0.35 -16.01
N ALA A 67 6.35 -0.52 -14.70
CA ALA A 67 6.65 -1.77 -14.00
C ALA A 67 5.89 -2.96 -14.59
N LEU A 68 4.61 -2.77 -14.99
CA LEU A 68 3.81 -3.82 -15.63
C LEU A 68 4.32 -4.22 -17.03
N SER A 69 5.11 -3.39 -17.70
CA SER A 69 5.71 -3.74 -18.99
C SER A 69 7.00 -4.56 -18.85
N SER A 70 7.41 -4.88 -17.64
CA SER A 70 8.60 -5.71 -17.38
C SER A 70 8.33 -7.17 -17.74
N GLU A 71 9.30 -7.78 -18.42
CA GLU A 71 9.32 -9.22 -18.68
C GLU A 71 10.11 -9.99 -17.62
N HIS A 72 11.14 -9.34 -17.06
CA HIS A 72 12.08 -9.94 -16.11
C HIS A 72 12.40 -8.99 -14.97
N PRO A 73 11.52 -8.89 -13.93
CA PRO A 73 11.73 -7.98 -12.81
C PRO A 73 13.11 -8.14 -12.17
N ALA A 74 13.83 -7.03 -11.99
CA ALA A 74 15.15 -7.04 -11.40
C ALA A 74 15.13 -7.53 -9.94
N SER A 75 16.08 -8.37 -9.56
CA SER A 75 16.22 -8.83 -8.17
C SER A 75 16.97 -7.79 -7.34
N LEU A 76 16.26 -6.84 -6.75
CA LEU A 76 16.84 -5.76 -5.95
C LEU A 76 16.94 -6.09 -4.45
N GLY A 77 16.26 -7.14 -4.01
CA GLY A 77 16.22 -7.60 -2.63
C GLY A 77 15.44 -6.66 -1.69
N GLU A 78 15.49 -6.98 -0.40
CA GLU A 78 14.80 -6.26 0.67
C GLU A 78 15.74 -5.23 1.29
N ARG A 79 15.84 -4.07 0.68
CA ARG A 79 16.76 -3.01 1.10
C ARG A 79 16.00 -1.76 1.51
N CYS A 80 16.56 -1.01 2.45
CA CYS A 80 16.03 0.32 2.74
C CYS A 80 16.40 1.30 1.60
N THR A 81 15.74 2.47 1.58
CA THR A 81 15.93 3.51 0.57
C THR A 81 17.40 3.83 0.28
N VAL A 82 18.23 3.87 1.32
CA VAL A 82 19.67 4.20 1.18
C VAL A 82 20.45 3.11 0.43
N PHE A 83 20.18 1.85 0.72
CA PHE A 83 20.92 0.74 0.11
C PHE A 83 20.35 0.28 -1.24
N ILE A 84 19.07 0.57 -1.52
CA ILE A 84 18.46 0.21 -2.79
C ILE A 84 19.08 0.98 -3.96
N GLU A 85 19.56 2.21 -3.74
CA GLU A 85 20.21 3.02 -4.75
C GLU A 85 21.44 2.34 -5.36
N THR A 86 22.25 1.70 -4.53
CA THR A 86 23.40 0.93 -5.02
C THR A 86 22.95 -0.24 -5.88
N ALA A 87 21.86 -0.93 -5.50
CA ALA A 87 21.33 -2.03 -6.28
C ALA A 87 20.76 -1.55 -7.63
N ILE A 88 20.06 -0.41 -7.64
CA ILE A 88 19.56 0.22 -8.88
C ILE A 88 20.71 0.63 -9.79
N ALA A 89 21.75 1.27 -9.23
CA ALA A 89 22.92 1.69 -10.00
C ALA A 89 23.65 0.49 -10.62
N SER A 90 23.84 -0.60 -9.85
CA SER A 90 24.41 -1.85 -10.37
C SER A 90 23.58 -2.44 -11.49
N ALA A 91 22.27 -2.60 -11.29
CA ALA A 91 21.36 -3.13 -12.29
C ALA A 91 21.37 -2.28 -13.58
N SER A 92 21.40 -0.95 -13.44
CA SER A 92 21.50 -0.04 -14.59
C SER A 92 22.83 -0.18 -15.33
N ALA A 93 23.95 -0.34 -14.61
CA ALA A 93 25.26 -0.57 -15.19
C ALA A 93 25.37 -1.93 -15.91
N GLU A 94 24.64 -2.93 -15.46
CA GLU A 94 24.49 -4.25 -16.08
C GLU A 94 23.55 -4.23 -17.31
N GLY A 95 22.94 -3.10 -17.62
CA GLY A 95 22.06 -2.93 -18.78
C GLY A 95 20.63 -3.44 -18.56
N ILE A 96 20.23 -3.66 -17.31
CA ILE A 96 18.84 -4.03 -16.96
C ILE A 96 17.91 -2.89 -17.35
N SER A 97 16.78 -3.22 -17.96
CA SER A 97 15.83 -2.23 -18.44
C SER A 97 15.20 -1.41 -17.30
N ARG A 98 14.79 -0.19 -17.60
CA ARG A 98 14.08 0.66 -16.61
C ARG A 98 12.76 0.03 -16.17
N ALA A 99 12.09 -0.71 -17.04
CA ALA A 99 10.87 -1.44 -16.70
C ALA A 99 11.16 -2.57 -15.68
N ASP A 100 12.23 -3.34 -15.90
CA ASP A 100 12.62 -4.42 -15.01
C ASP A 100 13.07 -3.89 -13.64
N ILE A 101 13.78 -2.75 -13.62
CA ILE A 101 14.15 -2.07 -12.37
C ILE A 101 12.89 -1.57 -11.63
N ALA A 102 11.95 -0.94 -12.33
CA ALA A 102 10.70 -0.46 -11.73
C ALA A 102 9.86 -1.61 -11.15
N ALA A 103 9.75 -2.72 -11.88
CA ALA A 103 9.08 -3.92 -11.39
C ALA A 103 9.80 -4.52 -10.17
N GLY A 104 11.13 -4.62 -10.22
CA GLY A 104 11.96 -5.05 -9.10
C GLY A 104 11.77 -4.20 -7.85
N LEU A 105 11.60 -2.88 -8.00
CA LEU A 105 11.27 -1.97 -6.91
C LEU A 105 9.87 -2.26 -6.32
N CYS A 106 8.86 -2.50 -7.16
CA CYS A 106 7.53 -2.89 -6.68
C CYS A 106 7.60 -4.18 -5.85
N HIS A 107 8.33 -5.18 -6.31
CA HIS A 107 8.55 -6.42 -5.54
C HIS A 107 9.32 -6.17 -4.24
N SER A 108 10.38 -5.35 -4.28
CA SER A 108 11.17 -5.01 -3.08
C SER A 108 10.32 -4.33 -2.00
N ILE A 109 9.41 -3.43 -2.39
CA ILE A 109 8.49 -2.76 -1.47
C ILE A 109 7.57 -3.76 -0.79
N VAL A 110 6.94 -4.65 -1.57
CA VAL A 110 6.05 -5.68 -1.04
C VAL A 110 6.81 -6.61 -0.11
N GLN A 111 7.99 -7.08 -0.47
CA GLN A 111 8.84 -7.92 0.38
C GLN A 111 9.20 -7.22 1.70
N ASN A 112 9.63 -5.96 1.63
CA ASN A 112 9.91 -5.16 2.83
C ASN A 112 8.67 -5.04 3.74
N TYR A 113 7.51 -4.78 3.17
CA TYR A 113 6.25 -4.72 3.92
C TYR A 113 5.94 -6.07 4.57
N LEU A 114 6.01 -7.15 3.81
CA LEU A 114 5.70 -8.49 4.31
C LEU A 114 6.63 -8.89 5.45
N HIS A 115 7.92 -8.63 5.34
CA HIS A 115 8.89 -9.03 6.36
C HIS A 115 8.91 -8.11 7.58
N LYS A 116 8.76 -6.79 7.39
CA LYS A 116 8.92 -5.82 8.49
C LYS A 116 7.63 -5.48 9.21
N VAL A 117 6.50 -5.53 8.50
CA VAL A 117 5.19 -5.18 9.06
C VAL A 117 4.37 -6.43 9.37
N VAL A 118 4.19 -7.30 8.39
CA VAL A 118 3.43 -8.55 8.59
C VAL A 118 4.24 -9.55 9.43
N GLY A 119 5.51 -9.77 9.07
CA GLY A 119 6.38 -10.73 9.78
C GLY A 119 5.83 -12.15 9.77
N SER A 120 5.76 -12.76 10.93
CA SER A 120 5.21 -14.12 11.11
C SER A 120 3.69 -14.15 11.37
N LYS A 121 3.00 -13.02 11.21
CA LYS A 121 1.56 -12.94 11.45
C LYS A 121 0.77 -13.73 10.41
N PRO A 122 -0.34 -14.36 10.80
CA PRO A 122 -1.17 -15.12 9.87
C PRO A 122 -1.85 -14.18 8.86
N VAL A 123 -1.74 -14.52 7.58
CA VAL A 123 -2.41 -13.80 6.51
C VAL A 123 -3.67 -14.55 6.10
N GLY A 124 -4.84 -13.90 6.18
CA GLY A 124 -6.15 -14.47 5.88
C GLY A 124 -6.32 -14.87 4.42
N GLN A 125 -7.45 -15.54 4.11
CA GLN A 125 -7.79 -15.95 2.75
C GLN A 125 -8.25 -14.78 1.86
N HIS A 126 -8.71 -13.69 2.46
CA HIS A 126 -9.10 -12.47 1.76
C HIS A 126 -8.16 -11.34 2.22
N ILE A 127 -7.48 -10.75 1.26
CA ILE A 127 -6.54 -9.65 1.47
C ILE A 127 -7.10 -8.45 0.73
N VAL A 128 -7.40 -7.38 1.44
CA VAL A 128 -7.86 -6.13 0.83
C VAL A 128 -6.77 -5.08 0.96
N LEU A 129 -6.29 -4.61 -0.17
CA LEU A 129 -5.38 -3.48 -0.23
C LEU A 129 -6.18 -2.18 -0.10
N GLN A 130 -5.62 -1.23 0.63
CA GLN A 130 -6.20 0.10 0.83
C GLN A 130 -5.10 1.14 0.99
N GLY A 131 -5.35 2.32 0.46
CA GLY A 131 -4.44 3.45 0.55
C GLY A 131 -3.94 3.91 -0.81
N GLY A 132 -3.20 5.02 -0.83
CA GLY A 132 -2.77 5.64 -2.09
C GLY A 132 -1.74 4.84 -2.88
N VAL A 133 -1.09 3.85 -2.27
CA VAL A 133 -0.15 2.97 -2.98
C VAL A 133 -0.88 2.10 -4.02
N ASP A 134 -2.17 1.85 -3.82
CA ASP A 134 -2.98 1.05 -4.74
C ASP A 134 -3.31 1.76 -6.07
N TYR A 135 -2.99 3.06 -6.18
CA TYR A 135 -2.92 3.73 -7.48
C TYR A 135 -1.78 3.19 -8.36
N ASN A 136 -0.81 2.49 -7.78
CA ASN A 136 0.30 1.91 -8.52
C ASN A 136 0.00 0.45 -8.88
N PRO A 137 -0.38 0.17 -10.13
CA PRO A 137 -0.74 -1.18 -10.55
C PRO A 137 0.44 -2.17 -10.50
N GLY A 138 1.68 -1.70 -10.55
CA GLY A 138 2.86 -2.54 -10.37
C GLY A 138 2.99 -3.10 -8.95
N ILE A 139 2.61 -2.30 -7.93
CA ILE A 139 2.59 -2.77 -6.54
C ILE A 139 1.44 -3.75 -6.32
N VAL A 140 0.27 -3.48 -6.87
CA VAL A 140 -0.86 -4.41 -6.82
C VAL A 140 -0.47 -5.76 -7.44
N ALA A 141 0.17 -5.74 -8.61
CA ALA A 141 0.66 -6.95 -9.27
C ALA A 141 1.72 -7.68 -8.43
N ALA A 142 2.62 -6.96 -7.74
CA ALA A 142 3.60 -7.56 -6.85
C ALA A 142 2.95 -8.25 -5.63
N PHE A 143 1.90 -7.68 -5.05
CA PHE A 143 1.08 -8.36 -4.03
C PHE A 143 0.37 -9.59 -4.58
N GLN A 144 -0.21 -9.50 -5.78
CA GLN A 144 -0.85 -10.63 -6.44
C GLN A 144 0.14 -11.75 -6.77
N SER A 145 1.39 -11.41 -7.12
CA SER A 145 2.47 -12.39 -7.26
C SER A 145 2.73 -13.18 -5.97
N ALA A 146 2.63 -12.51 -4.81
CA ALA A 146 2.88 -13.15 -3.51
C ALA A 146 1.70 -13.97 -3.00
N TYR A 147 0.46 -13.54 -3.27
CA TYR A 147 -0.75 -14.11 -2.64
C TYR A 147 -1.85 -14.55 -3.61
N GLY A 148 -1.65 -14.37 -4.91
CA GLY A 148 -2.60 -14.78 -5.95
C GLY A 148 -3.94 -14.04 -5.86
N ASP A 149 -5.00 -14.77 -6.20
CA ASP A 149 -6.37 -14.27 -6.24
C ASP A 149 -6.96 -13.89 -4.87
N ARG A 150 -6.21 -14.09 -3.80
CA ARG A 150 -6.58 -13.65 -2.45
C ARG A 150 -6.55 -12.13 -2.32
N VAL A 151 -5.79 -11.45 -3.20
CA VAL A 151 -5.58 -10.00 -3.17
C VAL A 151 -6.67 -9.28 -3.94
N GLN A 152 -7.31 -8.33 -3.28
CA GLN A 152 -8.32 -7.46 -3.84
C GLN A 152 -8.00 -6.01 -3.48
N VAL A 153 -8.26 -5.09 -4.39
CA VAL A 153 -8.19 -3.65 -4.14
C VAL A 153 -9.57 -3.16 -3.74
N SER A 154 -9.66 -2.42 -2.64
CA SER A 154 -10.92 -1.81 -2.22
C SER A 154 -11.42 -0.82 -3.28
N PRO A 155 -12.70 -0.80 -3.65
CA PRO A 155 -13.23 0.21 -4.58
C PRO A 155 -13.14 1.65 -4.04
N VAL A 156 -12.94 1.80 -2.74
CA VAL A 156 -12.76 3.08 -2.05
C VAL A 156 -11.36 3.21 -1.44
N PHE A 157 -10.36 2.52 -2.01
CA PHE A 157 -9.01 2.42 -1.45
C PHE A 157 -8.38 3.77 -1.11
N SER A 158 -8.61 4.79 -1.92
CA SER A 158 -8.01 6.12 -1.75
C SER A 158 -8.65 6.96 -0.65
N ILE A 159 -9.88 6.64 -0.27
CA ILE A 159 -10.68 7.38 0.72
C ILE A 159 -11.22 6.47 1.82
N SER A 160 -10.71 5.24 1.92
CA SER A 160 -11.20 4.22 2.87
C SER A 160 -11.26 4.75 4.29
N GLY A 161 -10.28 5.58 4.65
CA GLY A 161 -10.24 6.29 5.89
C GLY A 161 -11.46 7.19 6.14
N ALA A 162 -11.70 8.13 5.27
CA ALA A 162 -12.83 9.05 5.37
C ALA A 162 -14.18 8.32 5.29
N TYR A 163 -14.25 7.31 4.40
CA TYR A 163 -15.44 6.49 4.26
C TYR A 163 -15.81 5.75 5.54
N GLY A 164 -14.83 5.12 6.21
CA GLY A 164 -15.08 4.42 7.46
C GLY A 164 -15.50 5.37 8.60
N VAL A 165 -14.87 6.58 8.72
CA VAL A 165 -15.32 7.58 9.73
C VAL A 165 -16.74 8.03 9.43
N ALA A 166 -17.11 8.20 8.18
CA ALA A 166 -18.47 8.56 7.82
C ALA A 166 -19.49 7.52 8.26
N LEU A 167 -19.17 6.21 8.10
CA LEU A 167 -20.02 5.13 8.59
C LEU A 167 -20.14 5.13 10.12
N LEU A 168 -19.03 5.30 10.83
CA LEU A 168 -19.04 5.38 12.29
C LEU A 168 -19.79 6.61 12.80
N ALA A 169 -19.66 7.74 12.12
CA ALA A 169 -20.42 8.95 12.44
C ALA A 169 -21.92 8.74 12.24
N GLN A 170 -22.31 8.08 11.15
CA GLN A 170 -23.71 7.74 10.88
C GLN A 170 -24.31 6.85 11.98
N GLU A 171 -23.58 5.82 12.40
CA GLU A 171 -24.01 4.95 13.51
C GLU A 171 -24.15 5.72 14.83
N ALA A 172 -23.23 6.65 15.11
CA ALA A 172 -23.23 7.40 16.38
C ALA A 172 -24.32 8.50 16.42
N VAL A 173 -24.61 9.13 15.30
CA VAL A 173 -25.55 10.27 15.21
C VAL A 173 -26.96 9.79 14.85
N GLY A 174 -27.08 8.65 14.16
CA GLY A 174 -28.35 8.14 13.67
C GLY A 174 -29.01 9.11 12.69
N ASP A 175 -30.33 9.31 12.84
CA ASP A 175 -31.13 10.20 12.00
C ASP A 175 -31.14 11.67 12.44
N ALA A 176 -30.25 12.07 13.38
CA ALA A 176 -30.16 13.44 13.82
C ALA A 176 -29.75 14.37 12.63
N PRO A 177 -30.37 15.55 12.50
CA PRO A 177 -30.04 16.47 11.43
C PRO A 177 -28.59 16.95 11.53
N SER A 178 -27.92 17.04 10.39
CA SER A 178 -26.56 17.56 10.31
C SER A 178 -26.52 19.02 10.76
N GLN A 179 -25.55 19.36 11.60
CA GLN A 179 -25.21 20.74 11.97
C GLN A 179 -24.05 21.29 11.13
N PHE A 180 -23.65 20.58 10.09
CA PHE A 180 -22.59 21.04 9.20
C PHE A 180 -23.08 22.20 8.33
N VAL A 181 -22.44 23.35 8.45
CA VAL A 181 -22.82 24.61 7.78
C VAL A 181 -22.09 24.86 6.45
N GLY A 182 -21.30 23.87 6.00
CA GLY A 182 -20.51 23.99 4.77
C GLY A 182 -19.09 24.50 5.02
N PHE A 183 -18.28 24.52 3.96
CA PHE A 183 -16.89 24.98 4.01
C PHE A 183 -16.75 26.50 3.83
N ASP A 184 -17.81 27.17 3.38
CA ASP A 184 -17.84 28.60 3.11
C ASP A 184 -18.33 29.44 4.29
N SER A 185 -18.43 28.87 5.50
CA SER A 185 -18.78 29.64 6.69
C SER A 185 -17.68 30.64 7.01
N PRO A 186 -18.01 31.93 7.15
CA PRO A 186 -17.05 32.92 7.62
C PRO A 186 -16.57 32.55 9.04
N ALA A 187 -15.26 32.62 9.22
CA ALA A 187 -14.61 32.41 10.51
C ALA A 187 -15.00 33.45 11.55
#